data_ced38d1157af25438c8ab6229b374512
#
_entry.id   ced38d1157af25438c8ab6229b374512
#
_cell.length_a   1.000
_cell.length_b   1.000
_cell.length_c   1.000
_cell.angle_alpha   90.00
_cell.angle_beta   90.00
_cell.angle_gamma   90.00
#
_symmetry.space_group_name_H-M   'P 1'
#
loop_
_entity.id
_entity.type
_entity.pdbx_description
1 polymer ?
#
loop_
_entity_poly.entity_id
_entity_poly.type
_entity_poly.pdbx_seq_one_letter_code
_entity_poly.pdbx_strand_id
1 'polypeptide(L)'
;MKRFFVILCALLAMTMSLAAQSKSVDLTFIETSDIHGSIYPYNFITAKPAATSLAQVASLIKEERSDPEANVVVLENGDSLQGQPTVYYYNFEKTDGPHIWSQAVNFLGYDAVGVGNHDIEAGHAVYDKLYEEMQAPVLCANAVKPDGTPYFQPYTVIEKAGIKIAILGMI
;
A
#
# COMPACT_ATOMS: atom_id res chain seq x y z
N MET A 1 29.58 53.44 13.98
CA MET A 1 29.15 52.74 12.78
C MET A 1 29.68 51.29 12.74
N LYS A 2 30.99 51.01 12.83
CA LYS A 2 31.52 49.62 12.73
C LYS A 2 30.96 48.67 13.79
N ARG A 3 30.76 49.10 15.04
CA ARG A 3 30.19 48.22 16.11
C ARG A 3 28.71 47.91 15.89
N PHE A 4 27.94 48.81 15.32
CA PHE A 4 26.55 48.63 15.02
C PHE A 4 26.34 47.62 13.86
N PHE A 5 27.23 47.66 12.87
CA PHE A 5 27.24 46.73 11.74
C PHE A 5 27.56 45.28 12.16
N VAL A 6 28.52 45.13 13.09
CA VAL A 6 28.91 43.80 13.63
C VAL A 6 27.77 43.18 14.44
N ILE A 7 27.05 43.97 15.24
CA ILE A 7 25.88 43.47 16.02
C ILE A 7 24.73 43.11 15.08
N LEU A 8 24.48 43.86 14.03
CA LEU A 8 23.44 43.58 13.04
C LEU A 8 23.76 42.28 12.26
N CYS A 9 25.00 42.06 11.85
CA CYS A 9 25.44 40.84 11.19
C CYS A 9 25.35 39.61 12.12
N ALA A 10 25.69 39.77 13.41
CA ALA A 10 25.55 38.68 14.40
C ALA A 10 24.08 38.31 14.67
N LEU A 11 23.18 39.32 14.73
CA LEU A 11 21.73 39.06 14.86
C LEU A 11 21.16 38.38 13.61
N LEU A 12 21.59 38.78 12.40
CA LEU A 12 21.19 38.15 11.14
C LEU A 12 21.69 36.70 11.04
N ALA A 13 22.93 36.42 11.48
CA ALA A 13 23.47 35.06 11.52
C ALA A 13 22.73 34.18 12.52
N MET A 14 22.31 34.68 13.67
CA MET A 14 21.49 33.96 14.65
C MET A 14 20.10 33.63 14.09
N THR A 15 19.46 34.52 13.35
CA THR A 15 18.14 34.25 12.74
C THR A 15 18.22 33.20 11.62
N MET A 16 19.31 33.16 10.85
CA MET A 16 19.54 32.15 9.83
C MET A 16 19.83 30.77 10.41
N SER A 17 20.43 30.68 11.60
CA SER A 17 20.66 29.41 12.28
C SER A 17 19.38 28.77 12.84
N LEU A 18 18.34 29.56 13.16
CA LEU A 18 17.05 29.04 13.59
C LEU A 18 16.22 28.49 12.42
N ALA A 19 16.50 28.89 11.17
CA ALA A 19 15.76 28.44 10.00
C ALA A 19 16.22 27.06 9.46
N ALA A 20 17.31 26.51 9.99
CA ALA A 20 17.91 25.24 9.55
C ALA A 20 17.58 24.05 10.47
N GLN A 21 16.52 24.16 11.27
CA GLN A 21 16.08 23.00 12.05
C GLN A 21 15.40 22.01 11.09
N SER A 22 16.14 20.97 10.69
CA SER A 22 15.58 19.86 9.92
C SER A 22 14.44 19.21 10.74
N LYS A 23 13.23 19.33 10.25
CA LYS A 23 12.12 18.54 10.81
C LYS A 23 12.33 17.11 10.36
N SER A 24 12.55 16.19 11.30
CA SER A 24 12.45 14.76 11.07
C SER A 24 10.97 14.36 11.19
N VAL A 25 10.56 13.43 10.36
CA VAL A 25 9.23 12.81 10.39
C VAL A 25 9.44 11.31 10.41
N ASP A 26 8.81 10.64 11.35
CA ASP A 26 8.79 9.19 11.41
C ASP A 26 7.63 8.66 10.55
N LEU A 27 7.93 7.69 9.69
CA LEU A 27 6.98 7.00 8.84
C LEU A 27 7.00 5.50 9.18
N THR A 28 5.84 4.91 9.43
CA THR A 28 5.68 3.47 9.61
C THR A 28 5.18 2.86 8.31
N PHE A 29 5.93 1.92 7.74
CA PHE A 29 5.51 1.14 6.58
C PHE A 29 5.06 -0.25 7.02
N ILE A 30 3.85 -0.63 6.65
CA ILE A 30 3.32 -2.00 6.79
C ILE A 30 3.16 -2.55 5.38
N GLU A 31 3.85 -3.63 5.10
CA GLU A 31 3.80 -4.30 3.82
C GLU A 31 3.25 -5.72 4.00
N THR A 32 2.34 -6.11 3.11
CA THR A 32 1.88 -7.48 2.95
C THR A 32 2.28 -8.01 1.59
N SER A 33 2.61 -9.29 1.50
CA SER A 33 2.97 -10.00 0.28
C SER A 33 2.50 -11.44 0.38
N ASP A 34 2.21 -12.05 -0.75
CA ASP A 34 1.94 -13.50 -0.84
C ASP A 34 0.82 -13.95 0.12
N ILE A 35 -0.24 -13.18 0.22
CA ILE A 35 -1.38 -13.51 1.09
C ILE A 35 -2.09 -14.78 0.62
N HIS A 36 -2.05 -15.07 -0.69
CA HIS A 36 -2.57 -16.30 -1.27
C HIS A 36 -3.98 -16.67 -0.78
N GLY A 37 -4.86 -15.66 -0.67
CA GLY A 37 -6.24 -15.84 -0.23
C GLY A 37 -6.42 -16.15 1.25
N SER A 38 -5.37 -16.05 2.08
CA SER A 38 -5.42 -16.24 3.54
C SER A 38 -6.05 -15.04 4.24
N ILE A 39 -7.30 -14.74 3.94
CA ILE A 39 -8.04 -13.61 4.53
C ILE A 39 -8.42 -13.91 5.97
N TYR A 40 -8.91 -15.13 6.23
CA TYR A 40 -9.38 -15.57 7.55
C TYR A 40 -8.31 -16.34 8.33
N PRO A 41 -8.34 -16.34 9.68
CA PRO A 41 -7.43 -17.11 10.51
C PRO A 41 -7.80 -18.62 10.51
N TYR A 42 -8.03 -19.15 9.32
CA TYR A 42 -8.45 -20.54 9.10
C TYR A 42 -7.99 -21.01 7.71
N ASN A 43 -7.32 -22.14 7.67
CA ASN A 43 -6.91 -22.79 6.43
C ASN A 43 -8.00 -23.74 5.95
N PHE A 44 -8.69 -23.37 4.88
CA PHE A 44 -9.81 -24.15 4.34
C PHE A 44 -9.37 -25.42 3.61
N ILE A 45 -8.09 -25.56 3.24
CA ILE A 45 -7.55 -26.77 2.62
C ILE A 45 -7.32 -27.84 3.67
N THR A 46 -6.72 -27.47 4.81
CA THR A 46 -6.42 -28.41 5.89
C THR A 46 -7.51 -28.52 6.95
N ALA A 47 -8.53 -27.66 6.85
CA ALA A 47 -9.65 -27.53 7.80
C ALA A 47 -9.16 -27.28 9.25
N LYS A 48 -8.18 -26.37 9.41
CA LYS A 48 -7.58 -26.05 10.72
C LYS A 48 -7.44 -24.53 10.92
N PRO A 49 -7.44 -24.05 12.16
CA PRO A 49 -7.04 -22.70 12.46
C PRO A 49 -5.65 -22.39 11.89
N ALA A 50 -5.46 -21.19 11.37
CA ALA A 50 -4.19 -20.68 10.86
C ALA A 50 -3.69 -19.53 11.73
N ALA A 51 -2.38 -19.50 11.97
CA ALA A 51 -1.72 -18.43 12.73
C ALA A 51 -1.38 -17.22 11.86
N THR A 52 -1.63 -17.30 10.55
CA THR A 52 -1.34 -16.26 9.57
C THR A 52 -2.58 -15.94 8.76
N SER A 53 -2.97 -14.67 8.72
CA SER A 53 -4.11 -14.22 7.90
C SER A 53 -4.14 -12.71 7.78
N LEU A 54 -4.81 -12.20 6.76
CA LEU A 54 -5.05 -10.78 6.61
C LEU A 54 -5.86 -10.20 7.80
N ALA A 55 -6.73 -10.98 8.42
CA ALA A 55 -7.47 -10.57 9.61
C ALA A 55 -6.55 -10.24 10.80
N GLN A 56 -5.40 -10.91 10.93
CA GLN A 56 -4.40 -10.59 11.95
C GLN A 56 -3.61 -9.32 11.59
N VAL A 57 -3.27 -9.16 10.31
CA VAL A 57 -2.66 -7.92 9.79
C VAL A 57 -3.60 -6.73 10.02
N ALA A 58 -4.92 -6.91 9.87
CA ALA A 58 -5.92 -5.90 10.16
C ALA A 58 -5.82 -5.36 11.59
N SER A 59 -5.54 -6.25 12.55
CA SER A 59 -5.37 -5.86 13.95
C SER A 59 -4.11 -4.99 14.15
N LEU A 60 -3.00 -5.35 13.50
CA LEU A 60 -1.77 -4.57 13.51
C LEU A 60 -1.98 -3.19 12.86
N ILE A 61 -2.60 -3.14 11.67
CA ILE A 61 -2.88 -1.87 10.98
C ILE A 61 -3.74 -0.96 11.87
N LYS A 62 -4.74 -1.53 12.54
CA LYS A 62 -5.62 -0.79 13.44
C LYS A 62 -4.86 -0.26 14.66
N GLU A 63 -3.97 -1.05 15.24
CA GLU A 63 -3.13 -0.67 16.36
C GLU A 63 -2.21 0.49 15.99
N GLU A 64 -1.45 0.35 14.92
CA GLU A 64 -0.54 1.40 14.42
C GLU A 64 -1.27 2.71 14.08
N ARG A 65 -2.47 2.62 13.48
CA ARG A 65 -3.30 3.79 13.17
C ARG A 65 -4.06 4.36 14.38
N SER A 66 -3.98 3.74 15.56
CA SER A 66 -4.66 4.24 16.76
C SER A 66 -3.97 5.46 17.37
N ASP A 67 -2.68 5.65 17.11
CA ASP A 67 -1.95 6.85 17.45
C ASP A 67 -2.23 7.95 16.42
N PRO A 68 -2.85 9.07 16.79
CA PRO A 68 -3.15 10.17 15.87
C PRO A 68 -1.92 10.86 15.28
N GLU A 69 -0.75 10.69 15.90
CA GLU A 69 0.52 11.23 15.41
C GLU A 69 1.26 10.24 14.48
N ALA A 70 0.79 8.99 14.37
CA ALA A 70 1.41 7.99 13.51
C ALA A 70 1.18 8.29 12.02
N ASN A 71 2.24 8.21 11.25
CA ASN A 71 2.23 8.35 9.81
C ASN A 71 2.37 6.98 9.16
N VAL A 72 1.28 6.23 9.08
CA VAL A 72 1.26 4.85 8.61
C VAL A 72 0.98 4.80 7.11
N VAL A 73 1.83 4.07 6.39
CA VAL A 73 1.68 3.70 4.97
C VAL A 73 1.50 2.20 4.89
N VAL A 74 0.45 1.74 4.21
CA VAL A 74 0.12 0.31 4.09
C VAL A 74 0.16 -0.09 2.63
N LEU A 75 1.01 -1.07 2.29
CA LEU A 75 1.27 -1.52 0.94
C LEU A 75 0.99 -3.01 0.79
N GLU A 76 0.50 -3.40 -0.38
CA GLU A 76 0.32 -4.78 -0.81
C GLU A 76 1.22 -5.08 -1.99
N ASN A 77 1.98 -6.16 -1.96
CA ASN A 77 3.00 -6.49 -2.95
C ASN A 77 2.59 -7.59 -3.94
N GLY A 78 1.33 -8.02 -3.93
CA GLY A 78 0.79 -8.99 -4.88
C GLY A 78 0.79 -10.44 -4.39
N ASP A 79 0.43 -11.35 -5.30
CA ASP A 79 0.22 -12.79 -5.08
C ASP A 79 -0.90 -13.08 -4.09
N SER A 80 -2.04 -12.47 -4.33
CA SER A 80 -3.22 -12.57 -3.46
C SER A 80 -4.31 -13.50 -4.02
N LEU A 81 -4.39 -13.68 -5.34
CA LEU A 81 -5.54 -14.31 -6.00
C LEU A 81 -5.44 -15.83 -6.19
N GLN A 82 -4.35 -16.45 -5.78
CA GLN A 82 -4.17 -17.91 -5.85
C GLN A 82 -3.91 -18.45 -4.44
N GLY A 83 -4.34 -19.67 -4.15
CA GLY A 83 -4.00 -20.41 -2.92
C GLY A 83 -5.22 -20.91 -2.17
N GLN A 84 -5.78 -20.17 -1.23
CA GLN A 84 -6.93 -20.61 -0.44
C GLN A 84 -8.21 -20.70 -1.27
N PRO A 85 -9.10 -21.68 -1.01
CA PRO A 85 -10.39 -21.80 -1.68
C PRO A 85 -11.26 -20.56 -1.65
N THR A 86 -11.05 -19.68 -0.68
CA THR A 86 -11.77 -18.41 -0.56
C THR A 86 -11.62 -17.55 -1.81
N VAL A 87 -10.38 -17.28 -2.26
CA VAL A 87 -10.17 -16.45 -3.46
C VAL A 87 -10.58 -17.20 -4.72
N TYR A 88 -10.33 -18.51 -4.81
CA TYR A 88 -10.81 -19.33 -5.92
C TYR A 88 -12.32 -19.21 -6.12
N TYR A 89 -13.09 -19.27 -5.02
CA TYR A 89 -14.54 -19.15 -5.06
C TYR A 89 -14.99 -17.81 -5.64
N TYR A 90 -14.34 -16.70 -5.25
CA TYR A 90 -14.67 -15.37 -5.78
C TYR A 90 -14.08 -15.12 -7.18
N ASN A 91 -12.99 -15.79 -7.53
CA ASN A 91 -12.44 -15.72 -8.88
C ASN A 91 -13.37 -16.35 -9.91
N PHE A 92 -13.97 -17.50 -9.61
CA PHE A 92 -14.55 -18.35 -10.64
C PHE A 92 -16.02 -18.79 -10.40
N GLU A 93 -16.50 -18.80 -9.16
CA GLU A 93 -17.83 -19.26 -8.82
C GLU A 93 -18.77 -18.10 -8.47
N LYS A 94 -18.37 -17.24 -7.54
CA LYS A 94 -19.14 -16.09 -7.06
C LYS A 94 -18.72 -14.82 -7.77
N THR A 95 -19.04 -14.71 -9.06
CA THR A 95 -18.59 -13.59 -9.91
C THR A 95 -19.56 -12.42 -10.03
N ASP A 96 -20.77 -12.56 -9.47
CA ASP A 96 -21.89 -11.60 -9.61
C ASP A 96 -21.89 -10.47 -8.57
N GLY A 97 -20.88 -10.40 -7.70
CA GLY A 97 -20.75 -9.37 -6.66
C GLY A 97 -19.31 -8.87 -6.52
N PRO A 98 -19.05 -7.97 -5.58
CA PRO A 98 -17.70 -7.51 -5.30
C PRO A 98 -16.79 -8.67 -4.87
N HIS A 99 -15.55 -8.63 -5.32
CA HIS A 99 -14.56 -9.64 -4.97
C HIS A 99 -14.13 -9.48 -3.50
N ILE A 100 -14.00 -10.58 -2.76
CA ILE A 100 -13.64 -10.55 -1.33
C ILE A 100 -12.30 -9.85 -1.08
N TRP A 101 -11.35 -10.00 -2.00
CA TRP A 101 -10.04 -9.37 -1.89
C TRP A 101 -10.12 -7.84 -2.02
N SER A 102 -10.84 -7.33 -3.04
CA SER A 102 -11.04 -5.87 -3.20
C SER A 102 -11.74 -5.27 -1.99
N GLN A 103 -12.72 -5.97 -1.43
CA GLN A 103 -13.41 -5.53 -0.21
C GLN A 103 -12.46 -5.47 0.99
N ALA A 104 -11.59 -6.47 1.16
CA ALA A 104 -10.61 -6.50 2.25
C ALA A 104 -9.57 -5.36 2.11
N VAL A 105 -9.03 -5.15 0.91
CA VAL A 105 -8.10 -4.06 0.61
C VAL A 105 -8.72 -2.70 0.90
N ASN A 106 -9.96 -2.48 0.41
CA ASN A 106 -10.69 -1.23 0.63
C ASN A 106 -11.00 -1.00 2.11
N PHE A 107 -11.42 -2.06 2.84
CA PHE A 107 -11.71 -1.99 4.27
C PHE A 107 -10.47 -1.64 5.10
N LEU A 108 -9.32 -2.21 4.74
CA LEU A 108 -8.05 -1.96 5.44
C LEU A 108 -7.39 -0.64 5.04
N GLY A 109 -7.84 -0.03 3.93
CA GLY A 109 -7.34 1.25 3.45
C GLY A 109 -5.86 1.18 3.07
N TYR A 110 -5.51 0.28 2.18
CA TYR A 110 -4.17 0.24 1.58
C TYR A 110 -3.90 1.52 0.80
N ASP A 111 -2.66 2.01 0.86
CA ASP A 111 -2.22 3.21 0.14
C ASP A 111 -1.82 2.89 -1.31
N ALA A 112 -1.39 1.66 -1.59
CA ALA A 112 -1.15 1.13 -2.94
C ALA A 112 -1.12 -0.41 -2.93
N VAL A 113 -1.36 -1.01 -4.10
CA VAL A 113 -1.38 -2.46 -4.34
C VAL A 113 -0.48 -2.77 -5.52
N GLY A 114 0.45 -3.70 -5.36
CA GLY A 114 1.25 -4.30 -6.42
C GLY A 114 0.48 -5.42 -7.14
N VAL A 115 1.04 -5.87 -8.24
CA VAL A 115 0.54 -7.03 -9.01
C VAL A 115 1.57 -8.14 -8.93
N GLY A 116 1.19 -9.30 -8.41
CA GLY A 116 2.02 -10.50 -8.39
C GLY A 116 1.78 -11.39 -9.63
N ASN A 117 2.69 -12.34 -9.87
CA ASN A 117 2.57 -13.25 -11.01
C ASN A 117 1.34 -14.17 -10.90
N HIS A 118 0.96 -14.57 -9.69
CA HIS A 118 -0.25 -15.38 -9.46
C HIS A 118 -1.54 -14.58 -9.60
N ASP A 119 -1.51 -13.28 -9.52
CA ASP A 119 -2.71 -12.45 -9.71
C ASP A 119 -3.15 -12.44 -11.17
N ILE A 120 -2.19 -12.38 -12.11
CA ILE A 120 -2.50 -12.39 -13.55
C ILE A 120 -2.91 -13.77 -14.07
N GLU A 121 -2.56 -14.85 -13.38
CA GLU A 121 -2.95 -16.22 -13.73
C GLU A 121 -4.47 -16.45 -13.65
N ALA A 122 -5.18 -15.65 -12.82
CA ALA A 122 -6.63 -15.71 -12.72
C ALA A 122 -7.35 -15.25 -14.00
N GLY A 123 -6.64 -14.55 -14.90
CA GLY A 123 -7.13 -14.07 -16.18
C GLY A 123 -7.87 -12.72 -16.11
N HIS A 124 -8.00 -12.07 -17.27
CA HIS A 124 -8.56 -10.73 -17.41
C HIS A 124 -9.95 -10.56 -16.76
N ALA A 125 -10.83 -11.54 -16.90
CA ALA A 125 -12.16 -11.46 -16.33
C ALA A 125 -12.18 -11.31 -14.80
N VAL A 126 -11.11 -11.76 -14.14
CA VAL A 126 -10.93 -11.69 -12.68
C VAL A 126 -10.19 -10.42 -12.28
N TYR A 127 -8.97 -10.26 -12.77
CA TYR A 127 -8.14 -9.16 -12.25
C TYR A 127 -8.57 -7.78 -12.75
N ASP A 128 -9.13 -7.64 -13.96
CA ASP A 128 -9.63 -6.36 -14.44
C ASP A 128 -10.79 -5.89 -13.56
N LYS A 129 -11.76 -6.78 -13.29
CA LYS A 129 -12.87 -6.51 -12.37
C LYS A 129 -12.38 -6.15 -10.96
N LEU A 130 -11.45 -6.95 -10.44
CA LEU A 130 -10.89 -6.74 -9.11
C LEU A 130 -10.26 -5.34 -8.97
N TYR A 131 -9.50 -4.93 -9.99
CA TYR A 131 -8.79 -3.65 -9.96
C TYR A 131 -9.73 -2.46 -10.14
N GLU A 132 -10.83 -2.61 -10.88
CA GLU A 132 -11.88 -1.60 -10.95
C GLU A 132 -12.61 -1.42 -9.61
N GLU A 133 -12.68 -2.45 -8.77
CA GLU A 133 -13.29 -2.40 -7.45
C GLU A 133 -12.38 -1.79 -6.38
N MET A 134 -11.06 -1.71 -6.59
CA MET A 134 -10.11 -1.20 -5.61
C MET A 134 -10.09 0.33 -5.56
N GLN A 135 -10.08 0.86 -4.34
CA GLN A 135 -9.90 2.30 -4.09
C GLN A 135 -8.41 2.68 -4.12
N ALA A 136 -7.55 1.77 -3.69
CA ALA A 136 -6.11 1.93 -3.78
C ALA A 136 -5.64 1.83 -5.24
N PRO A 137 -4.63 2.63 -5.67
CA PRO A 137 -4.03 2.47 -6.99
C PRO A 137 -3.33 1.12 -7.12
N VAL A 138 -3.60 0.42 -8.23
CA VAL A 138 -2.94 -0.84 -8.57
C VAL A 138 -1.76 -0.55 -9.48
N LEU A 139 -0.56 -0.96 -9.07
CA LEU A 139 0.69 -0.52 -9.64
C LEU A 139 1.46 -1.69 -10.29
N CYS A 140 1.83 -1.51 -11.58
CA CYS A 140 2.78 -2.41 -12.24
C CYS A 140 3.41 -1.72 -13.46
N ALA A 141 4.64 -1.24 -13.33
CA ALA A 141 5.33 -0.45 -14.35
C ALA A 141 5.81 -1.27 -15.53
N ASN A 142 6.11 -2.57 -15.35
CA ASN A 142 6.65 -3.43 -16.39
C ASN A 142 5.59 -4.32 -17.08
N ALA A 143 4.32 -4.25 -16.69
CA ALA A 143 3.24 -4.85 -17.45
C ALA A 143 2.76 -3.86 -18.53
N VAL A 144 3.00 -4.21 -19.79
CA VAL A 144 2.70 -3.33 -20.93
C VAL A 144 1.77 -4.02 -21.94
N LYS A 145 0.96 -3.23 -22.62
CA LYS A 145 0.13 -3.67 -23.74
C LYS A 145 1.01 -3.88 -24.98
N PRO A 146 0.49 -4.56 -26.05
CA PRO A 146 1.24 -4.78 -27.28
C PRO A 146 1.74 -3.49 -27.96
N ASP A 147 1.10 -2.37 -27.70
CA ASP A 147 1.52 -1.04 -28.23
C ASP A 147 2.58 -0.35 -27.37
N GLY A 148 3.04 -1.00 -26.29
CA GLY A 148 4.04 -0.49 -25.36
C GLY A 148 3.48 0.44 -24.28
N THR A 149 2.18 0.72 -24.26
CA THR A 149 1.57 1.51 -23.18
C THR A 149 1.42 0.68 -21.90
N PRO A 150 1.53 1.29 -20.70
CA PRO A 150 1.31 0.57 -19.45
C PRO A 150 -0.08 -0.07 -19.38
N TYR A 151 -0.14 -1.30 -18.88
CA TYR A 151 -1.41 -1.98 -18.62
C TYR A 151 -2.02 -1.49 -17.30
N PHE A 152 -1.22 -1.39 -16.27
CA PHE A 152 -1.58 -0.84 -14.97
C PHE A 152 -0.94 0.53 -14.77
N GLN A 153 -1.31 1.22 -13.70
CA GLN A 153 -0.65 2.46 -13.31
C GLN A 153 0.83 2.15 -12.94
N PRO A 154 1.83 2.83 -13.54
CA PRO A 154 3.23 2.50 -13.26
C PRO A 154 3.66 2.82 -11.84
N TYR A 155 3.21 3.95 -11.30
CA TYR A 155 3.55 4.46 -9.97
C TYR A 155 2.45 5.38 -9.44
N THR A 156 2.50 5.63 -8.15
CA THR A 156 1.71 6.69 -7.52
C THR A 156 2.59 7.56 -6.61
N VAL A 157 2.10 8.72 -6.25
CA VAL A 157 2.73 9.59 -5.25
C VAL A 157 1.70 9.90 -4.19
N ILE A 158 1.97 9.49 -2.97
CA ILE A 158 1.17 9.83 -1.80
C ILE A 158 1.86 10.91 -0.97
N GLU A 159 1.12 11.57 -0.09
CA GLU A 159 1.67 12.53 0.85
C GLU A 159 1.31 12.13 2.28
N LYS A 160 2.33 12.02 3.16
CA LYS A 160 2.17 11.75 4.59
C LYS A 160 3.04 12.76 5.36
N ALA A 161 2.44 13.46 6.32
CA ALA A 161 3.13 14.47 7.13
C ALA A 161 3.94 15.51 6.34
N GLY A 162 3.47 15.88 5.14
CA GLY A 162 4.16 16.81 4.24
C GLY A 162 5.32 16.19 3.44
N ILE A 163 5.54 14.87 3.57
CA ILE A 163 6.53 14.11 2.80
C ILE A 163 5.83 13.47 1.59
N LYS A 164 6.38 13.69 0.40
CA LYS A 164 5.94 13.02 -0.83
C LYS A 164 6.68 11.69 -0.98
N ILE A 165 5.91 10.61 -1.09
CA ILE A 165 6.41 9.25 -1.20
C ILE A 165 5.99 8.73 -2.57
N ALA A 166 6.97 8.43 -3.43
CA ALA A 166 6.71 7.78 -4.72
C ALA A 166 6.75 6.25 -4.52
N ILE A 167 5.71 5.57 -4.99
CA ILE A 167 5.56 4.12 -4.92
C ILE A 167 5.50 3.60 -6.35
N LEU A 168 6.46 2.75 -6.72
CA LEU A 168 6.55 2.11 -8.02
C LEU A 168 6.21 0.64 -7.86
N GLY A 169 5.28 0.11 -8.68
CA GLY A 169 4.97 -1.31 -8.74
C GLY A 169 5.76 -2.01 -9.85
N MET A 170 6.17 -3.25 -9.59
CA MET A 170 6.77 -4.16 -10.58
C MET A 170 6.36 -5.60 -10.27
N ILE A 171 6.17 -6.44 -11.31
CA ILE A 171 5.91 -7.87 -11.25
C ILE A 171 7.16 -8.65 -11.58
#